data_f63060551859e4279370c9e0237ec830
#
_entry.id   f63060551859e4279370c9e0237ec830
#
_cell.length_a   1.000
_cell.length_b   1.000
_cell.length_c   1.000
_cell.angle_alpha   90.00
_cell.angle_beta   90.00
_cell.angle_gamma   90.00
#
_symmetry.space_group_name_H-M   'P 1'
#
loop_
_entity.id
_entity.type
_entity.pdbx_description
1 polymer ?
#
loop_
_entity_poly.entity_id
_entity_poly.type
_entity_poly.pdbx_seq_one_letter_code
_entity_poly.pdbx_strand_id
1 'polypeptide(L)'
;MMEKPIASIIHHFSSIEDPRVDRQKKHQLQDIFFIALCAVICGADNWVAIEEFGKAKIDWFTKLLGLQHGIPAHDTFGDVFAAIDNEQFGKCFSNWVSDLANLTEGKVIAIDGKCLRRSIDKASRKAANHMVSAWAQHNSLVLGQVKVDNKSNEITAIPKLLSRLNIAGSVITVDAMGCQKRI
;
A
#
# COMPACT_ATOMS: atom_id res chain seq x y z
N MET A 1 -1.68 -17.75 -18.41
CA MET A 1 -0.69 -17.68 -17.31
C MET A 1 -0.68 -16.33 -16.58
N MET A 2 -1.51 -15.34 -16.94
CA MET A 2 -1.65 -14.02 -16.25
C MET A 2 -2.75 -13.97 -15.17
N GLU A 3 -3.51 -15.04 -14.96
CA GLU A 3 -4.63 -15.07 -14.00
C GLU A 3 -4.19 -15.15 -12.52
N LYS A 4 -3.04 -15.76 -12.22
CA LYS A 4 -2.57 -15.94 -10.83
C LYS A 4 -2.28 -14.66 -10.08
N PRO A 5 -1.57 -13.63 -10.62
CA PRO A 5 -1.28 -12.40 -9.89
C PRO A 5 -2.54 -11.57 -9.58
N ILE A 6 -3.49 -11.55 -10.52
CA ILE A 6 -4.74 -10.81 -10.39
C ILE A 6 -5.64 -11.44 -9.34
N ALA A 7 -5.81 -12.76 -9.39
CA ALA A 7 -6.56 -13.51 -8.39
C ALA A 7 -5.96 -13.31 -6.98
N SER A 8 -4.63 -13.22 -6.88
CA SER A 8 -3.93 -12.94 -5.63
C SER A 8 -4.27 -11.55 -5.08
N ILE A 9 -4.24 -10.48 -5.90
CA ILE A 9 -4.62 -9.14 -5.45
C ILE A 9 -6.07 -9.12 -4.98
N ILE A 10 -7.00 -9.60 -5.80
CA ILE A 10 -8.42 -9.63 -5.46
C ILE A 10 -8.65 -10.40 -4.16
N HIS A 11 -7.98 -11.55 -3.99
CA HIS A 11 -8.08 -12.37 -2.78
C HIS A 11 -7.63 -11.60 -1.53
N HIS A 12 -6.44 -11.00 -1.55
CA HIS A 12 -5.88 -10.30 -0.38
C HIS A 12 -6.68 -9.06 0.01
N PHE A 13 -7.26 -8.35 -0.96
CA PHE A 13 -8.02 -7.12 -0.70
C PHE A 13 -9.53 -7.33 -0.55
N SER A 14 -10.03 -8.57 -0.68
CA SER A 14 -11.47 -8.89 -0.57
C SER A 14 -12.05 -8.66 0.83
N SER A 15 -11.22 -8.66 1.87
CA SER A 15 -11.65 -8.48 3.26
C SER A 15 -11.79 -7.01 3.67
N ILE A 16 -11.42 -6.06 2.80
CA ILE A 16 -11.56 -4.63 3.10
C ILE A 16 -13.03 -4.24 2.98
N GLU A 17 -13.57 -3.66 4.05
CA GLU A 17 -14.92 -3.12 4.05
C GLU A 17 -15.02 -1.90 3.15
N ASP A 18 -16.05 -1.87 2.30
CA ASP A 18 -16.31 -0.73 1.43
C ASP A 18 -16.98 0.41 2.22
N PRO A 19 -16.26 1.53 2.46
CA PRO A 19 -16.77 2.62 3.29
C PRO A 19 -17.90 3.42 2.61
N ARG A 20 -18.14 3.19 1.32
CA ARG A 20 -19.14 3.94 0.55
C ARG A 20 -20.56 3.46 0.83
N VAL A 21 -21.53 4.38 0.74
CA VAL A 21 -22.96 4.08 0.85
C VAL A 21 -23.45 3.36 -0.41
N ASP A 22 -24.27 2.31 -0.27
CA ASP A 22 -24.69 1.41 -1.37
C ASP A 22 -25.37 2.10 -2.56
N ARG A 23 -26.02 3.22 -2.35
CA ARG A 23 -26.77 3.94 -3.40
C ARG A 23 -25.91 4.54 -4.52
N GLN A 24 -24.59 4.61 -4.35
CA GLN A 24 -23.67 5.31 -5.26
C GLN A 24 -22.51 4.44 -5.77
N LYS A 25 -22.55 3.14 -5.53
CA LYS A 25 -21.48 2.22 -5.93
C LYS A 25 -21.59 1.83 -7.40
N LYS A 26 -21.10 2.66 -8.33
CA LYS A 26 -20.99 2.31 -9.77
C LYS A 26 -19.86 1.33 -10.07
N HIS A 27 -18.80 1.36 -9.27
CA HIS A 27 -17.59 0.55 -9.44
C HIS A 27 -17.36 -0.28 -8.19
N GLN A 28 -16.94 -1.53 -8.35
CA GLN A 28 -16.58 -2.39 -7.23
C GLN A 28 -15.29 -1.87 -6.56
N LEU A 29 -15.17 -2.04 -5.25
CA LEU A 29 -14.01 -1.58 -4.49
C LEU A 29 -12.73 -2.25 -4.99
N GLN A 30 -12.80 -3.55 -5.29
CA GLN A 30 -11.70 -4.33 -5.81
C GLN A 30 -11.19 -3.84 -7.16
N ASP A 31 -12.11 -3.40 -8.05
CA ASP A 31 -11.75 -2.83 -9.35
C ASP A 31 -10.99 -1.51 -9.18
N ILE A 32 -11.46 -0.66 -8.24
CA ILE A 32 -10.81 0.61 -7.91
C ILE A 32 -9.38 0.36 -7.41
N PHE A 33 -9.19 -0.58 -6.49
CA PHE A 33 -7.85 -0.94 -5.98
C PHE A 33 -6.96 -1.50 -7.06
N PHE A 34 -7.48 -2.41 -7.89
CA PHE A 34 -6.69 -3.04 -8.94
C PHE A 34 -6.22 -2.03 -9.98
N ILE A 35 -7.12 -1.16 -10.46
CA ILE A 35 -6.78 -0.10 -11.43
C ILE A 35 -5.73 0.85 -10.83
N ALA A 36 -5.94 1.32 -9.59
CA ALA A 36 -5.03 2.22 -8.92
C ALA A 36 -3.64 1.58 -8.73
N LEU A 37 -3.58 0.32 -8.30
CA LEU A 37 -2.34 -0.41 -8.12
C LEU A 37 -1.57 -0.56 -9.43
N CYS A 38 -2.23 -0.97 -10.52
CA CYS A 38 -1.61 -1.06 -11.83
C CYS A 38 -1.07 0.28 -12.32
N ALA A 39 -1.84 1.36 -12.13
CA ALA A 39 -1.43 2.69 -12.51
C ALA A 39 -0.19 3.17 -11.74
N VAL A 40 -0.17 2.98 -10.41
CA VAL A 40 0.97 3.34 -9.55
C VAL A 40 2.22 2.55 -9.90
N ILE A 41 2.11 1.25 -10.16
CA ILE A 41 3.23 0.41 -10.63
C ILE A 41 3.77 0.93 -11.97
N CYS A 42 2.90 1.48 -12.83
CA CYS A 42 3.28 2.07 -14.12
C CYS A 42 3.73 3.55 -14.00
N GLY A 43 3.85 4.11 -12.79
CA GLY A 43 4.40 5.44 -12.54
C GLY A 43 3.38 6.56 -12.35
N ALA A 44 2.09 6.27 -12.24
CA ALA A 44 1.09 7.29 -11.88
C ALA A 44 1.33 7.77 -10.44
N ASP A 45 1.38 9.09 -10.24
CA ASP A 45 1.71 9.73 -8.95
C ASP A 45 0.57 10.58 -8.36
N ASN A 46 -0.56 10.65 -9.04
CA ASN A 46 -1.75 11.36 -8.59
C ASN A 46 -3.04 10.73 -9.16
N TRP A 47 -4.19 11.12 -8.62
CA TRP A 47 -5.48 10.51 -8.99
C TRP A 47 -5.87 10.75 -10.44
N VAL A 48 -5.51 11.90 -11.01
CA VAL A 48 -5.77 12.22 -12.42
C VAL A 48 -4.96 11.30 -13.32
N ALA A 49 -3.68 11.08 -13.04
CA ALA A 49 -2.84 10.17 -13.79
C ALA A 49 -3.33 8.72 -13.71
N ILE A 50 -3.90 8.30 -12.57
CA ILE A 50 -4.54 6.98 -12.40
C ILE A 50 -5.76 6.85 -13.30
N GLU A 51 -6.63 7.86 -13.34
CA GLU A 51 -7.80 7.87 -14.22
C GLU A 51 -7.38 7.82 -15.70
N GLU A 52 -6.40 8.64 -16.11
CA GLU A 52 -5.87 8.68 -17.48
C GLU A 52 -5.26 7.34 -17.88
N PHE A 53 -4.46 6.72 -17.02
CA PHE A 53 -3.93 5.39 -17.25
C PHE A 53 -5.04 4.36 -17.42
N GLY A 54 -6.05 4.38 -16.56
CA GLY A 54 -7.21 3.51 -16.66
C GLY A 54 -7.92 3.66 -17.99
N LYS A 55 -8.20 4.90 -18.41
CA LYS A 55 -8.82 5.22 -19.70
C LYS A 55 -7.97 4.76 -20.88
N ALA A 56 -6.67 4.94 -20.84
CA ALA A 56 -5.74 4.48 -21.88
C ALA A 56 -5.68 2.95 -22.00
N LYS A 57 -6.07 2.22 -20.95
CA LYS A 57 -6.09 0.76 -20.87
C LYS A 57 -7.50 0.18 -20.70
N ILE A 58 -8.55 0.95 -21.06
CA ILE A 58 -9.96 0.58 -20.83
C ILE A 58 -10.33 -0.80 -21.37
N ASP A 59 -9.91 -1.13 -22.57
CA ASP A 59 -10.23 -2.41 -23.22
C ASP A 59 -9.63 -3.58 -22.43
N TRP A 60 -8.39 -3.40 -21.95
CA TRP A 60 -7.72 -4.40 -21.15
C TRP A 60 -8.40 -4.60 -19.79
N PHE A 61 -8.72 -3.50 -19.09
CA PHE A 61 -9.42 -3.56 -17.80
C PHE A 61 -10.84 -4.13 -17.96
N THR A 62 -11.57 -3.74 -19.01
CA THR A 62 -12.92 -4.25 -19.27
C THR A 62 -12.89 -5.76 -19.51
N LYS A 63 -11.95 -6.25 -20.32
CA LYS A 63 -11.79 -7.69 -20.58
C LYS A 63 -11.42 -8.47 -19.31
N LEU A 64 -10.68 -7.84 -18.40
CA LEU A 64 -10.11 -8.48 -17.21
C LEU A 64 -11.06 -8.48 -16.02
N LEU A 65 -11.71 -7.33 -15.76
CA LEU A 65 -12.54 -7.06 -14.59
C LEU A 65 -14.04 -7.07 -14.90
N GLY A 66 -14.41 -7.08 -16.19
CA GLY A 66 -15.82 -7.01 -16.59
C GLY A 66 -16.47 -5.65 -16.29
N LEU A 67 -15.72 -4.54 -16.41
CA LEU A 67 -16.18 -3.21 -16.06
C LEU A 67 -17.46 -2.83 -16.80
N GLN A 68 -18.56 -2.58 -16.06
CA GLN A 68 -19.85 -2.19 -16.62
C GLN A 68 -19.99 -0.68 -16.81
N HIS A 69 -19.23 0.12 -16.05
CA HIS A 69 -19.36 1.58 -15.98
C HIS A 69 -18.06 2.30 -16.38
N GLY A 70 -17.14 1.60 -17.06
CA GLY A 70 -15.84 2.16 -17.46
C GLY A 70 -14.89 2.37 -16.28
N ILE A 71 -14.01 3.36 -16.39
CA ILE A 71 -13.02 3.69 -15.37
C ILE A 71 -13.59 4.70 -14.38
N PRO A 72 -13.35 4.52 -13.06
CA PRO A 72 -13.70 5.52 -12.06
C PRO A 72 -13.04 6.87 -12.34
N ALA A 73 -13.73 7.97 -12.03
CA ALA A 73 -13.16 9.30 -12.09
C ALA A 73 -12.10 9.49 -10.99
N HIS A 74 -11.17 10.44 -11.18
CA HIS A 74 -10.10 10.74 -10.21
C HIS A 74 -10.64 11.07 -8.82
N ASP A 75 -11.76 11.78 -8.71
CA ASP A 75 -12.42 12.07 -7.43
C ASP A 75 -12.86 10.78 -6.73
N THR A 76 -13.39 9.80 -7.48
CA THR A 76 -13.78 8.50 -6.91
C THR A 76 -12.60 7.77 -6.30
N PHE A 77 -11.44 7.76 -6.96
CA PHE A 77 -10.21 7.20 -6.39
C PHE A 77 -9.83 7.97 -5.11
N GLY A 78 -9.80 9.30 -5.15
CA GLY A 78 -9.46 10.14 -4.01
C GLY A 78 -10.38 9.88 -2.80
N ASP A 79 -11.68 9.90 -3.00
CA ASP A 79 -12.68 9.71 -1.95
C ASP A 79 -12.59 8.30 -1.33
N VAL A 80 -12.47 7.27 -2.16
CA VAL A 80 -12.34 5.89 -1.68
C VAL A 80 -11.07 5.72 -0.83
N PHE A 81 -9.92 6.14 -1.34
CA PHE A 81 -8.65 5.99 -0.61
C PHE A 81 -8.56 6.91 0.63
N ALA A 82 -9.33 7.99 0.69
CA ALA A 82 -9.44 8.81 1.90
C ALA A 82 -10.33 8.17 2.98
N ALA A 83 -11.32 7.36 2.58
CA ALA A 83 -12.33 6.80 3.47
C ALA A 83 -12.02 5.38 3.96
N ILE A 84 -11.19 4.60 3.26
CA ILE A 84 -10.83 3.23 3.68
C ILE A 84 -10.05 3.23 4.99
N ASP A 85 -10.22 2.14 5.75
CA ASP A 85 -9.42 1.90 6.95
C ASP A 85 -7.96 1.62 6.58
N ASN A 86 -7.07 2.53 7.01
CA ASN A 86 -5.64 2.46 6.70
C ASN A 86 -4.95 1.23 7.32
N GLU A 87 -5.44 0.72 8.46
CA GLU A 87 -4.87 -0.47 9.10
C GLU A 87 -5.25 -1.74 8.35
N GLN A 88 -6.53 -1.85 7.94
CA GLN A 88 -7.00 -2.96 7.11
C GLN A 88 -6.25 -2.98 5.77
N PHE A 89 -6.18 -1.83 5.09
CA PHE A 89 -5.47 -1.73 3.81
C PHE A 89 -3.99 -2.10 3.95
N GLY A 90 -3.30 -1.54 4.94
CA GLY A 90 -1.88 -1.83 5.19
C GLY A 90 -1.62 -3.31 5.48
N LYS A 91 -2.51 -3.97 6.22
CA LYS A 91 -2.43 -5.41 6.52
C LYS A 91 -2.61 -6.26 5.25
N CYS A 92 -3.64 -5.96 4.44
CA CYS A 92 -3.88 -6.65 3.18
C CYS A 92 -2.70 -6.49 2.21
N PHE A 93 -2.19 -5.27 2.10
CA PHE A 93 -1.03 -4.96 1.26
C PHE A 93 0.23 -5.71 1.71
N SER A 94 0.53 -5.70 3.02
CA SER A 94 1.70 -6.42 3.56
C SER A 94 1.59 -7.92 3.34
N ASN A 95 0.41 -8.51 3.52
CA ASN A 95 0.18 -9.94 3.27
C ASN A 95 0.40 -10.26 1.78
N TRP A 96 -0.17 -9.46 0.88
CA TRP A 96 0.00 -9.65 -0.55
C TRP A 96 1.47 -9.54 -0.99
N VAL A 97 2.20 -8.52 -0.51
CA VAL A 97 3.62 -8.35 -0.82
C VAL A 97 4.45 -9.49 -0.23
N SER A 98 4.13 -9.98 0.97
CA SER A 98 4.81 -11.13 1.58
C SER A 98 4.67 -12.39 0.74
N ASP A 99 3.49 -12.65 0.18
CA ASP A 99 3.27 -13.79 -0.70
C ASP A 99 4.06 -13.67 -2.02
N LEU A 100 4.18 -12.45 -2.55
CA LEU A 100 4.99 -12.18 -3.74
C LEU A 100 6.49 -12.29 -3.48
N ALA A 101 6.92 -11.87 -2.30
CA ALA A 101 8.34 -11.78 -1.96
C ALA A 101 9.03 -13.14 -1.81
N ASN A 102 8.28 -14.23 -1.56
CA ASN A 102 8.83 -15.55 -1.27
C ASN A 102 10.05 -15.43 -0.34
N LEU A 103 9.83 -14.82 0.84
CA LEU A 103 10.89 -14.59 1.82
C LEU A 103 11.43 -15.93 2.31
N THR A 104 12.63 -16.29 1.85
CA THR A 104 13.36 -17.46 2.32
C THR A 104 14.36 -17.06 3.39
N GLU A 105 14.76 -18.00 4.24
CA GLU A 105 15.79 -17.84 5.28
C GLU A 105 17.03 -17.08 4.79
N GLY A 106 17.61 -16.24 5.65
CA GLY A 106 18.85 -15.50 5.37
C GLY A 106 18.70 -14.24 4.52
N LYS A 107 17.51 -13.88 4.06
CA LYS A 107 17.33 -12.62 3.31
C LYS A 107 17.45 -11.40 4.22
N VAL A 108 18.03 -10.34 3.67
CA VAL A 108 18.22 -9.08 4.39
C VAL A 108 17.03 -8.16 4.17
N ILE A 109 16.48 -7.67 5.27
CA ILE A 109 15.40 -6.67 5.31
C ILE A 109 15.96 -5.42 5.97
N ALA A 110 16.03 -4.32 5.22
CA ALA A 110 16.45 -3.03 5.74
C ALA A 110 15.25 -2.24 6.27
N ILE A 111 15.38 -1.71 7.46
CA ILE A 111 14.40 -0.79 8.04
C ILE A 111 14.92 0.64 7.87
N ASP A 112 14.10 1.49 7.24
CA ASP A 112 14.42 2.89 6.97
C ASP A 112 13.27 3.81 7.38
N GLY A 113 13.61 4.91 8.05
CA GLY A 113 12.69 5.96 8.42
C GLY A 113 12.72 7.11 7.42
N LYS A 114 11.57 7.51 6.87
CA LYS A 114 11.48 8.57 5.88
C LYS A 114 10.42 9.60 6.22
N CYS A 115 10.80 10.86 6.16
CA CYS A 115 9.88 11.99 6.24
C CYS A 115 9.25 12.27 4.86
N LEU A 116 7.93 12.24 4.77
CA LEU A 116 7.21 12.56 3.54
C LEU A 116 7.10 14.08 3.38
N ARG A 117 8.02 14.70 2.65
CA ARG A 117 8.16 16.17 2.51
C ARG A 117 6.89 16.87 2.02
N ARG A 118 6.05 16.23 1.18
CA ARG A 118 4.82 16.81 0.62
C ARG A 118 3.57 16.55 1.49
N SER A 119 3.71 15.91 2.65
CA SER A 119 2.60 15.61 3.56
C SER A 119 2.35 16.72 4.60
N ILE A 120 3.00 17.87 4.46
CA ILE A 120 2.77 19.04 5.31
C ILE A 120 1.47 19.70 4.87
N ASP A 121 0.48 19.73 5.76
CA ASP A 121 -0.71 20.55 5.59
C ASP A 121 -0.55 21.88 6.33
N LYS A 122 -0.24 22.94 5.57
CA LYS A 122 -0.06 24.27 6.15
C LYS A 122 -1.36 24.86 6.70
N ALA A 123 -2.52 24.48 6.15
CA ALA A 123 -3.82 25.01 6.58
C ALA A 123 -4.23 24.42 7.96
N SER A 124 -3.97 23.14 8.19
CA SER A 124 -4.30 22.47 9.46
C SER A 124 -3.13 22.40 10.45
N ARG A 125 -1.99 23.04 10.17
CA ARG A 125 -0.75 23.00 10.97
C ARG A 125 -0.25 21.58 11.26
N LYS A 126 -0.52 20.63 10.39
CA LYS A 126 -0.02 19.26 10.54
C LYS A 126 1.43 19.17 10.08
N ALA A 127 2.27 18.59 10.94
CA ALA A 127 3.66 18.27 10.61
C ALA A 127 3.74 17.23 9.50
N ALA A 128 4.89 17.14 8.82
CA ALA A 128 5.15 16.11 7.83
C ALA A 128 4.98 14.70 8.43
N ASN A 129 4.38 13.79 7.68
CA ASN A 129 4.26 12.40 8.11
C ASN A 129 5.63 11.73 8.06
N HIS A 130 6.04 11.13 9.18
CA HIS A 130 7.16 10.22 9.25
C HIS A 130 6.66 8.80 9.04
N MET A 131 7.34 8.06 8.18
CA MET A 131 7.04 6.65 7.87
C MET A 131 8.27 5.80 8.15
N VAL A 132 8.06 4.63 8.74
CA VAL A 132 9.08 3.58 8.83
C VAL A 132 8.69 2.49 7.85
N SER A 133 9.63 2.09 7.00
CA SER A 133 9.45 1.11 5.92
C SER A 133 10.37 -0.08 6.10
N ALA A 134 9.91 -1.27 5.78
CA ALA A 134 10.70 -2.48 5.68
C ALA A 134 10.97 -2.80 4.21
N TRP A 135 12.24 -2.83 3.82
CA TRP A 135 12.70 -3.03 2.45
C TRP A 135 13.41 -4.38 2.29
N ALA A 136 12.86 -5.27 1.47
CA ALA A 136 13.51 -6.52 1.11
C ALA A 136 14.53 -6.29 0.00
N GLN A 137 15.83 -6.32 0.34
CA GLN A 137 16.92 -6.03 -0.61
C GLN A 137 16.95 -6.98 -1.81
N HIS A 138 16.68 -8.26 -1.58
CA HIS A 138 16.73 -9.27 -2.64
C HIS A 138 15.72 -9.06 -3.76
N ASN A 139 14.50 -8.65 -3.41
CA ASN A 139 13.39 -8.53 -4.36
C ASN A 139 13.09 -7.06 -4.73
N SER A 140 13.82 -6.11 -4.13
CA SER A 140 13.57 -4.67 -4.27
C SER A 140 12.12 -4.28 -3.95
N LEU A 141 11.56 -4.85 -2.88
CA LEU A 141 10.18 -4.66 -2.47
C LEU A 141 10.06 -4.02 -1.09
N VAL A 142 9.13 -3.10 -0.94
CA VAL A 142 8.67 -2.62 0.37
C VAL A 142 7.68 -3.64 0.92
N LEU A 143 8.04 -4.32 2.00
CA LEU A 143 7.21 -5.35 2.63
C LEU A 143 6.07 -4.76 3.47
N GLY A 144 6.26 -3.57 3.99
CA GLY A 144 5.27 -2.86 4.79
C GLY A 144 5.78 -1.51 5.25
N GLN A 145 4.84 -0.68 5.70
CA GLN A 145 5.11 0.65 6.23
C GLN A 145 4.23 0.93 7.43
N VAL A 146 4.74 1.72 8.37
CA VAL A 146 4.00 2.22 9.52
C VAL A 146 4.25 3.71 9.67
N LYS A 147 3.17 4.48 9.86
CA LYS A 147 3.28 5.88 10.22
C LYS A 147 3.76 6.02 11.65
N VAL A 148 4.74 6.89 11.87
CA VAL A 148 5.20 7.28 13.21
C VAL A 148 4.21 8.28 13.78
N ASP A 149 3.65 7.99 14.95
CA ASP A 149 2.72 8.89 15.62
C ASP A 149 3.42 10.18 16.08
N ASN A 150 2.73 11.33 16.07
CA ASN A 150 3.27 12.64 16.38
C ASN A 150 3.92 12.75 17.80
N LYS A 151 3.59 11.81 18.70
CA LYS A 151 4.12 11.74 20.09
C LYS A 151 5.12 10.58 20.28
N SER A 152 5.49 9.88 19.20
CA SER A 152 6.40 8.75 19.22
C SER A 152 7.58 8.97 18.26
N ASN A 153 8.54 8.08 18.27
CA ASN A 153 9.69 8.10 17.38
C ASN A 153 9.79 6.78 16.59
N GLU A 154 10.75 6.69 15.70
CA GLU A 154 11.01 5.50 14.89
C GLU A 154 11.23 4.25 15.76
N ILE A 155 11.85 4.39 16.93
CA ILE A 155 12.14 3.31 17.89
C ILE A 155 10.86 2.55 18.29
N THR A 156 9.74 3.26 18.44
CA THR A 156 8.45 2.65 18.80
C THR A 156 7.69 2.12 17.60
N ALA A 157 7.97 2.64 16.40
CA ALA A 157 7.33 2.23 15.15
C ALA A 157 7.95 0.95 14.58
N ILE A 158 9.27 0.74 14.77
CA ILE A 158 9.99 -0.44 14.27
C ILE A 158 9.39 -1.76 14.79
N PRO A 159 9.20 -1.99 16.10
CA PRO A 159 8.56 -3.20 16.61
C PRO A 159 7.14 -3.42 16.07
N LYS A 160 6.35 -2.34 15.95
CA LYS A 160 5.02 -2.38 15.34
C LYS A 160 5.07 -2.85 13.87
N LEU A 161 6.03 -2.37 13.10
CA LEU A 161 6.22 -2.78 11.71
C LEU A 161 6.63 -4.25 11.63
N LEU A 162 7.65 -4.65 12.40
CA LEU A 162 8.17 -6.02 12.40
C LEU A 162 7.12 -7.04 12.82
N SER A 163 6.26 -6.74 13.79
CA SER A 163 5.19 -7.64 14.23
C SER A 163 4.10 -7.90 13.18
N ARG A 164 4.03 -7.07 12.14
CA ARG A 164 3.06 -7.22 11.04
C ARG A 164 3.61 -8.02 9.85
N LEU A 165 4.91 -8.34 9.86
CA LEU A 165 5.60 -8.99 8.76
C LEU A 165 5.94 -10.44 9.10
N ASN A 166 5.79 -11.32 8.13
CA ASN A 166 6.29 -12.70 8.25
C ASN A 166 7.78 -12.73 7.83
N ILE A 167 8.67 -12.49 8.79
CA ILE A 167 10.11 -12.30 8.58
C ILE A 167 10.96 -13.32 9.33
N ALA A 168 10.36 -14.42 9.76
CA ALA A 168 11.08 -15.48 10.46
C ALA A 168 12.28 -15.96 9.63
N GLY A 169 13.45 -16.07 10.24
CA GLY A 169 14.69 -16.48 9.58
C GLY A 169 15.38 -15.41 8.72
N SER A 170 14.85 -14.19 8.66
CA SER A 170 15.47 -13.07 7.94
C SER A 170 16.45 -12.29 8.82
N VAL A 171 17.42 -11.61 8.19
CA VAL A 171 18.33 -10.68 8.85
C VAL A 171 17.78 -9.26 8.76
N ILE A 172 17.54 -8.63 9.91
CA ILE A 172 17.03 -7.26 9.97
C ILE A 172 18.21 -6.30 10.15
N THR A 173 18.29 -5.30 9.27
CA THR A 173 19.23 -4.19 9.41
C THR A 173 18.48 -2.91 9.73
N VAL A 174 18.96 -2.15 10.71
CA VAL A 174 18.44 -0.84 11.10
C VAL A 174 19.61 0.14 11.14
N ASP A 175 19.33 1.44 10.99
CA ASP A 175 20.36 2.46 11.18
C ASP A 175 20.81 2.57 12.65
N ALA A 176 21.88 3.35 12.91
CA ALA A 176 22.41 3.50 14.26
C ALA A 176 21.40 4.08 15.27
N MET A 177 20.45 4.90 14.81
CA MET A 177 19.41 5.47 15.68
C MET A 177 18.36 4.42 16.08
N GLY A 178 18.13 3.42 15.23
CA GLY A 178 17.25 2.30 15.50
C GLY A 178 17.87 1.20 16.36
N CYS A 179 19.20 1.17 16.54
CA CYS A 179 19.89 0.15 17.33
C CYS A 179 19.74 0.41 18.85
N GLN A 180 18.58 0.06 19.41
CA GLN A 180 18.30 0.20 20.84
C GLN A 180 17.88 -1.13 21.48
N LYS A 181 18.18 -1.31 22.78
CA LYS A 181 17.89 -2.54 23.55
C LYS A 181 16.40 -2.95 23.57
N ARG A 182 15.49 -2.11 23.10
CA ARG A 182 14.04 -2.37 23.10
C ARG A 182 13.50 -2.76 21.71
N ILE A 183 14.35 -2.83 20.70
CA ILE A 183 14.06 -3.37 19.37
C ILE A 183 14.73 -4.74 19.26
#